data_738c1787e62565ff203939c4f9004474
#
_entry.id   738c1787e62565ff203939c4f9004474
#
_cell.length_a   1.000
_cell.length_b   1.000
_cell.length_c   1.000
_cell.angle_alpha   90.00
_cell.angle_beta   90.00
_cell.angle_gamma   90.00
#
_symmetry.space_group_name_H-M   'P 1'
#
loop_
_entity.id
_entity.type
_entity.pdbx_description
1 polymer ?
#
loop_
_entity_poly.entity_id
_entity_poly.type
_entity_poly.pdbx_seq_one_letter_code
_entity_poly.pdbx_strand_id
1 'polypeptide(L)'
;MGGRWFFAATRPTGRPKAVWALPKGLVDPGETPAETAVREAAEETGLTALLDEKLGDVRYVHTRRGGERVFKIVSFYLLRYRRGRIGELSPGMEIEVEEARWLPLDEASQLLSYAGERDMAERARAHLDGRAL
;
A
#
# COMPACT_ATOMS: atom_id res chain seq x y z
N MET A 1 2.46 23.32 6.39
CA MET A 1 2.62 23.49 5.78
C MET A 1 3.54 23.22 4.82
N GLY A 2 4.12 23.44 4.25
CA GLY A 2 5.03 23.16 3.21
C GLY A 2 4.55 22.22 2.15
N GLY A 3 3.40 21.73 2.27
CA GLY A 3 2.79 20.92 1.24
C GLY A 3 3.52 19.63 0.89
N ARG A 4 4.29 19.06 1.79
CA ARG A 4 4.93 17.79 1.53
C ARG A 4 3.99 16.66 1.90
N TRP A 5 3.77 15.74 0.94
CA TRP A 5 2.92 14.58 1.15
C TRP A 5 3.72 13.40 1.69
N PHE A 6 3.07 12.61 2.54
CA PHE A 6 3.62 11.36 3.05
C PHE A 6 2.67 10.23 2.73
N PHE A 7 3.19 9.03 2.60
CA PHE A 7 2.37 7.85 2.37
C PHE A 7 2.69 6.79 3.42
N ALA A 8 1.71 5.94 3.70
CA ALA A 8 1.88 4.84 4.64
C ALA A 8 2.53 3.66 3.92
N ALA A 9 3.70 3.26 4.38
CA ALA A 9 4.43 2.14 3.81
C ALA A 9 4.52 1.02 4.83
N THR A 10 4.65 -0.21 4.34
CA THR A 10 4.81 -1.38 5.19
C THR A 10 6.14 -2.06 4.90
N ARG A 11 6.72 -2.67 5.93
CA ARG A 11 7.90 -3.53 5.77
C ARG A 11 7.43 -4.98 5.95
N PRO A 12 7.40 -5.77 4.86
CA PRO A 12 6.91 -7.15 4.94
C PRO A 12 7.81 -8.03 5.80
N THR A 13 7.18 -8.90 6.59
CA THR A 13 7.89 -9.87 7.41
C THR A 13 8.59 -10.89 6.51
N GLY A 14 9.80 -11.28 6.88
CA GLY A 14 10.56 -12.30 6.15
C GLY A 14 11.28 -11.78 4.92
N ARG A 15 11.31 -10.48 4.72
CA ARG A 15 12.07 -9.84 3.63
C ARG A 15 13.21 -9.02 4.21
N PRO A 16 14.22 -8.67 3.38
CA PRO A 16 15.27 -7.76 3.84
C PRO A 16 14.69 -6.45 4.38
N LYS A 17 15.34 -5.86 5.35
CA LYS A 17 14.85 -4.64 6.02
C LYS A 17 14.70 -3.44 5.09
N ALA A 18 15.39 -3.45 3.96
CA ALA A 18 15.31 -2.36 3.00
C ALA A 18 14.05 -2.43 2.13
N VAL A 19 13.27 -3.51 2.22
CA VAL A 19 12.07 -3.67 1.40
C VAL A 19 10.92 -2.89 2.02
N TRP A 20 10.39 -1.95 1.25
CA TRP A 20 9.18 -1.21 1.58
C TRP A 20 8.12 -1.49 0.54
N ALA A 21 6.88 -1.59 0.98
CA ALA A 21 5.75 -1.89 0.12
C ALA A 21 4.54 -1.03 0.49
N LEU A 22 3.59 -0.97 -0.43
CA LEU A 22 2.30 -0.36 -0.13
C LEU A 22 1.40 -1.38 0.57
N PRO A 23 0.52 -0.92 1.49
CA PRO A 23 -0.46 -1.83 2.10
C PRO A 23 -1.35 -2.44 1.03
N LYS A 24 -1.57 -3.74 1.12
CA LYS A 24 -2.39 -4.46 0.14
C LYS A 24 -2.71 -5.85 0.63
N GLY A 25 -3.72 -6.44 0.01
CA GLY A 25 -4.07 -7.82 0.28
C GLY A 25 -5.11 -8.30 -0.72
N LEU A 26 -5.54 -9.53 -0.55
CA LEU A 26 -6.51 -10.16 -1.45
C LEU A 26 -7.93 -9.76 -1.07
N VAL A 27 -8.78 -9.70 -2.09
CA VAL A 27 -10.20 -9.43 -1.91
C VAL A 27 -10.85 -10.62 -1.22
N ASP A 28 -11.54 -10.36 -0.11
CA ASP A 28 -12.28 -11.40 0.60
C ASP A 28 -13.64 -11.63 -0.07
N PRO A 29 -14.24 -12.81 0.10
CA PRO A 29 -15.56 -13.08 -0.45
C PRO A 29 -16.59 -12.00 -0.04
N GLY A 30 -17.32 -11.47 -1.02
CA GLY A 30 -18.32 -10.45 -0.77
C GLY A 30 -17.78 -9.04 -0.67
N GLU A 31 -16.48 -8.87 -0.78
CA GLU A 31 -15.81 -7.57 -0.66
C GLU A 31 -15.49 -7.02 -2.06
N THR A 32 -15.59 -5.70 -2.23
CA THR A 32 -15.11 -5.07 -3.45
C THR A 32 -13.61 -4.76 -3.31
N PRO A 33 -12.89 -4.58 -4.43
CA PRO A 33 -11.48 -4.16 -4.34
C PRO A 33 -11.27 -2.86 -3.55
N ALA A 34 -12.21 -1.92 -3.64
CA ALA A 34 -12.13 -0.67 -2.89
C ALA A 34 -12.25 -0.93 -1.38
N GLU A 35 -13.18 -1.80 -0.99
CA GLU A 35 -13.33 -2.17 0.42
C GLU A 35 -12.09 -2.89 0.93
N THR A 36 -11.50 -3.73 0.08
CA THR A 36 -10.25 -4.42 0.41
C THR A 36 -9.14 -3.42 0.71
N ALA A 37 -9.00 -2.39 -0.13
CA ALA A 37 -7.95 -1.39 0.05
C ALA A 37 -8.07 -0.71 1.41
N VAL A 38 -9.28 -0.32 1.79
CA VAL A 38 -9.52 0.34 3.09
C VAL A 38 -9.24 -0.61 4.25
N ARG A 39 -9.72 -1.85 4.15
CA ARG A 39 -9.51 -2.86 5.20
C ARG A 39 -8.04 -3.20 5.39
N GLU A 40 -7.34 -3.47 4.29
CA GLU A 40 -5.92 -3.85 4.36
C GLU A 40 -5.06 -2.70 4.88
N ALA A 41 -5.38 -1.47 4.49
CA ALA A 41 -4.67 -0.31 5.03
C ALA A 41 -4.82 -0.25 6.55
N ALA A 42 -6.04 -0.47 7.06
CA ALA A 42 -6.29 -0.45 8.50
C ALA A 42 -5.55 -1.57 9.20
N GLU A 43 -5.60 -2.79 8.66
CA GLU A 43 -4.96 -3.96 9.28
C GLU A 43 -3.44 -3.83 9.29
N GLU A 44 -2.85 -3.40 8.18
CA GLU A 44 -1.40 -3.38 8.01
C GLU A 44 -0.72 -2.13 8.54
N THR A 45 -1.45 -1.04 8.72
CA THR A 45 -0.84 0.22 9.15
C THR A 45 -1.44 0.80 10.42
N GLY A 46 -2.64 0.40 10.79
CA GLY A 46 -3.35 0.99 11.94
C GLY A 46 -4.14 2.24 11.58
N LEU A 47 -4.21 2.59 10.30
CA LEU A 47 -4.84 3.83 9.88
C LEU A 47 -6.23 3.60 9.30
N THR A 48 -7.19 4.43 9.72
CA THR A 48 -8.49 4.51 9.08
C THR A 48 -8.42 5.59 8.01
N ALA A 49 -8.80 5.22 6.79
CA ALA A 49 -8.70 6.13 5.65
C ALA A 49 -10.00 6.17 4.87
N LEU A 50 -10.19 7.27 4.16
CA LEU A 50 -11.35 7.45 3.28
C LEU A 50 -10.94 7.13 1.86
N LEU A 51 -11.80 6.39 1.16
CA LEU A 51 -11.61 6.07 -0.24
C LEU A 51 -11.69 7.35 -1.07
N ASP A 52 -10.74 7.55 -1.95
CA ASP A 52 -10.74 8.70 -2.84
C ASP A 52 -10.90 8.22 -4.28
N GLU A 53 -9.85 7.75 -4.92
CA GLU A 53 -9.90 7.46 -6.34
C GLU A 53 -9.04 6.25 -6.68
N LYS A 54 -9.46 5.48 -7.69
CA LYS A 54 -8.68 4.35 -8.15
C LYS A 54 -7.43 4.83 -8.87
N LEU A 55 -6.29 4.29 -8.53
CA LEU A 55 -5.02 4.62 -9.17
C LEU A 55 -4.69 3.66 -10.31
N GLY A 56 -4.95 2.40 -10.14
CA GLY A 56 -4.66 1.40 -11.16
C GLY A 56 -4.51 0.01 -10.56
N ASP A 57 -4.11 -0.93 -11.40
CA ASP A 57 -3.92 -2.31 -11.02
C ASP A 57 -2.46 -2.68 -11.17
N VAL A 58 -1.98 -3.51 -10.23
CA VAL A 58 -0.62 -4.06 -10.29
C VAL A 58 -0.72 -5.56 -10.34
N ARG A 59 0.03 -6.15 -11.25
CA ARG A 59 0.11 -7.59 -11.39
C ARG A 59 1.37 -8.10 -10.71
N TYR A 60 1.17 -9.02 -9.78
CA TYR A 60 2.27 -9.68 -9.07
C TYR A 60 2.39 -11.10 -9.58
N VAL A 61 3.63 -11.55 -9.76
CA VAL A 61 3.91 -12.90 -10.22
C VAL A 61 4.86 -13.55 -9.23
N HIS A 62 4.53 -14.75 -8.79
CA HIS A 62 5.47 -15.52 -7.98
C HIS A 62 5.45 -16.97 -8.44
N THR A 63 6.55 -17.68 -8.18
CA THR A 63 6.68 -19.07 -8.54
C THR A 63 6.50 -19.91 -7.30
N ARG A 64 5.54 -20.85 -7.36
CA ARG A 64 5.33 -21.80 -6.27
C ARG A 64 6.40 -22.90 -6.32
N ARG A 65 6.54 -23.59 -5.18
CA ARG A 65 7.35 -24.79 -5.13
C ARG A 65 6.85 -25.73 -6.24
N GLY A 66 7.76 -26.25 -7.07
CA GLY A 66 7.39 -27.08 -8.21
C GLY A 66 7.36 -26.34 -9.54
N GLY A 67 7.61 -25.02 -9.54
CA GLY A 67 7.75 -24.23 -10.74
C GLY A 67 6.47 -23.60 -11.29
N GLU A 68 5.34 -23.82 -10.63
CA GLU A 68 4.10 -23.22 -11.08
C GLU A 68 4.11 -21.71 -10.83
N ARG A 69 3.78 -20.93 -11.87
CA ARG A 69 3.70 -19.48 -11.77
C ARG A 69 2.29 -19.07 -11.38
N VAL A 70 2.20 -18.21 -10.38
CA VAL A 70 0.93 -17.71 -9.86
C VAL A 70 0.87 -16.21 -10.07
N PHE A 71 -0.26 -15.73 -10.56
CA PHE A 71 -0.50 -14.33 -10.82
C PHE A 71 -1.52 -13.78 -9.83
N LYS A 72 -1.27 -12.58 -9.32
CA LYS A 72 -2.23 -11.84 -8.50
C LYS A 72 -2.39 -10.45 -9.09
N ILE A 73 -3.62 -9.96 -9.14
CA ILE A 73 -3.89 -8.59 -9.54
C ILE A 73 -4.44 -7.86 -8.32
N VAL A 74 -3.82 -6.75 -7.96
CA VAL A 74 -4.26 -5.91 -6.85
C VAL A 74 -4.65 -4.55 -7.40
N SER A 75 -5.86 -4.12 -7.08
CA SER A 75 -6.32 -2.77 -7.43
C SER A 75 -5.89 -1.81 -6.33
N PHE A 76 -5.20 -0.75 -6.71
CA PHE A 76 -4.74 0.29 -5.79
C PHE A 76 -5.61 1.52 -5.88
N TYR A 77 -5.85 2.11 -4.73
CA TYR A 77 -6.69 3.29 -4.59
C TYR A 77 -5.95 4.35 -3.80
N LEU A 78 -6.21 5.60 -4.12
CA LEU A 78 -5.77 6.70 -3.29
C LEU A 78 -6.71 6.75 -2.09
N LEU A 79 -6.14 6.61 -0.90
CA LEU A 79 -6.87 6.68 0.35
C LEU A 79 -6.38 7.90 1.12
N ARG A 80 -7.31 8.66 1.69
CA ARG A 80 -6.98 9.85 2.45
C ARG A 80 -7.00 9.52 3.93
N TYR A 81 -5.89 9.77 4.61
CA TYR A 81 -5.78 9.53 6.05
C TYR A 81 -6.87 10.29 6.80
N ARG A 82 -7.53 9.61 7.70
CA ARG A 82 -8.55 10.22 8.54
C ARG A 82 -8.17 10.19 10.01
N ARG A 83 -7.80 9.02 10.52
CA ARG A 83 -7.45 8.86 11.93
C ARG A 83 -6.67 7.57 12.15
N GLY A 84 -6.22 7.39 13.36
CA GLY A 84 -5.43 6.24 13.76
C GLY A 84 -3.96 6.59 13.88
N ARG A 85 -3.23 5.70 14.53
CA ARG A 85 -1.79 5.87 14.74
C ARG A 85 -1.05 4.82 13.91
N ILE A 86 -0.17 5.29 13.05
CA ILE A 86 0.61 4.38 12.21
C ILE A 86 1.48 3.48 13.08
N GLY A 87 1.50 2.20 12.72
CA GLY A 87 2.26 1.19 13.47
C GLY A 87 1.40 0.39 14.44
N GLU A 88 0.17 0.78 14.69
CA GLU A 88 -0.75 0.02 15.53
C GLU A 88 -1.46 -1.03 14.67
N LEU A 89 -0.76 -2.14 14.43
CA LEU A 89 -1.24 -3.19 13.55
C LEU A 89 -2.37 -3.99 14.21
N SER A 90 -3.25 -4.55 13.39
CA SER A 90 -4.28 -5.46 13.88
C SER A 90 -3.64 -6.70 14.50
N PRO A 91 -4.27 -7.31 15.53
CA PRO A 91 -3.71 -8.51 16.17
C PRO A 91 -3.39 -9.60 15.13
N GLY A 92 -2.20 -10.17 15.24
CA GLY A 92 -1.73 -11.22 14.33
C GLY A 92 -1.12 -10.71 13.04
N MET A 93 -1.22 -9.42 12.75
CA MET A 93 -0.69 -8.87 11.51
C MET A 93 0.84 -8.88 11.45
N GLU A 94 1.50 -8.99 12.60
CA GLU A 94 2.97 -9.08 12.66
C GLU A 94 3.52 -10.30 11.91
N ILE A 95 2.67 -11.27 11.62
CA ILE A 95 3.06 -12.41 10.78
C ILE A 95 3.34 -11.95 9.36
N GLU A 96 2.65 -10.93 8.89
CA GLU A 96 2.76 -10.43 7.52
C GLU A 96 3.55 -9.13 7.42
N VAL A 97 3.46 -8.27 8.44
CA VAL A 97 4.05 -6.93 8.43
C VAL A 97 4.85 -6.71 9.70
N GLU A 98 6.14 -6.37 9.56
CA GLU A 98 6.98 -6.06 10.71
C GLU A 98 6.75 -4.64 11.21
N GLU A 99 6.54 -3.72 10.29
CA GLU A 99 6.48 -2.29 10.63
C GLU A 99 5.66 -1.54 9.60
N ALA A 100 4.98 -0.49 10.05
CA ALA A 100 4.35 0.48 9.15
C ALA A 100 4.90 1.86 9.51
N ARG A 101 5.16 2.69 8.50
CA ARG A 101 5.80 3.98 8.71
C ARG A 101 5.34 4.98 7.65
N TRP A 102 5.28 6.26 8.05
CA TRP A 102 5.09 7.34 7.08
C TRP A 102 6.40 7.60 6.34
N LEU A 103 6.34 7.59 5.01
CA LEU A 103 7.50 7.90 4.16
C LEU A 103 7.14 9.05 3.22
N PRO A 104 8.12 9.88 2.84
CA PRO A 104 7.84 11.00 1.91
C PRO A 104 7.41 10.50 0.55
N LEU A 105 6.30 11.01 0.04
CA LEU A 105 5.77 10.59 -1.24
C LEU A 105 6.71 10.96 -2.40
N ASP A 106 7.40 12.09 -2.29
CA ASP A 106 8.34 12.51 -3.33
C ASP A 106 9.60 11.65 -3.40
N GLU A 107 9.80 10.74 -2.42
CA GLU A 107 10.90 9.77 -2.44
C GLU A 107 10.42 8.35 -2.71
N ALA A 108 9.14 8.16 -3.03
CA ALA A 108 8.57 6.84 -3.22
C ALA A 108 9.29 6.04 -4.32
N SER A 109 9.74 6.70 -5.37
CA SER A 109 10.45 6.02 -6.46
C SER A 109 11.78 5.41 -6.04
N GLN A 110 12.37 5.91 -4.94
CA GLN A 110 13.63 5.38 -4.40
C GLN A 110 13.38 4.41 -3.24
N LEU A 111 12.27 4.57 -2.52
CA LEU A 111 12.01 3.82 -1.31
C LEU A 111 11.21 2.55 -1.54
N LEU A 112 10.20 2.60 -2.42
CA LEU A 112 9.37 1.43 -2.70
C LEU A 112 10.15 0.41 -3.53
N SER A 113 10.04 -0.86 -3.15
CA SER A 113 10.83 -1.94 -3.74
C SER A 113 10.23 -2.50 -5.02
N TYR A 114 8.92 -2.36 -5.23
CA TYR A 114 8.23 -2.99 -6.35
C TYR A 114 7.88 -1.96 -7.42
N ALA A 115 8.24 -2.27 -8.67
CA ALA A 115 8.05 -1.34 -9.79
C ALA A 115 6.61 -0.90 -9.98
N GLY A 116 5.67 -1.84 -9.90
CA GLY A 116 4.25 -1.52 -10.04
C GLY A 116 3.76 -0.60 -8.94
N GLU A 117 4.28 -0.76 -7.73
CA GLU A 117 3.91 0.10 -6.61
C GLU A 117 4.51 1.49 -6.74
N ARG A 118 5.71 1.60 -7.29
CA ARG A 118 6.31 2.90 -7.60
C ARG A 118 5.44 3.67 -8.59
N ASP A 119 4.90 2.95 -9.59
CA ASP A 119 3.96 3.53 -10.55
C ASP A 119 2.69 4.06 -9.86
N MET A 120 2.15 3.30 -8.92
CA MET A 120 0.95 3.73 -8.21
C MET A 120 1.23 4.97 -7.37
N ALA A 121 2.37 5.02 -6.71
CA ALA A 121 2.77 6.19 -5.94
C ALA A 121 2.92 7.42 -6.84
N GLU A 122 3.47 7.25 -8.03
CA GLU A 122 3.63 8.34 -8.99
C GLU A 122 2.27 8.85 -9.49
N ARG A 123 1.33 7.95 -9.71
CA ARG A 123 -0.03 8.32 -10.09
C ARG A 123 -0.73 9.09 -8.98
N ALA A 124 -0.54 8.66 -7.73
CA ALA A 124 -1.08 9.36 -6.57
C ALA A 124 -0.52 10.76 -6.49
N ARG A 125 0.78 10.90 -6.69
CA ARG A 125 1.47 12.18 -6.65
C ARG A 125 0.95 13.14 -7.72
N ALA A 126 0.83 12.65 -8.95
CA ALA A 126 0.30 13.45 -10.06
C ALA A 126 -1.13 13.90 -9.78
N HIS A 127 -1.94 13.02 -9.22
CA HIS A 127 -3.32 13.31 -8.89
C HIS A 127 -3.42 14.39 -7.81
N LEU A 128 -2.59 14.30 -6.78
CA LEU A 128 -2.56 15.28 -5.69
C LEU A 128 -2.02 16.62 -6.17
N ASP A 129 -1.00 16.61 -7.02
CA ASP A 129 -0.43 17.83 -7.58
C ASP A 129 -1.45 18.55 -8.45
N GLY A 130 -2.22 17.81 -9.25
CA GLY A 130 -3.29 18.38 -10.07
C GLY A 130 -4.37 19.06 -9.24
N ARG A 131 -4.64 18.53 -8.04
CA ARG A 131 -5.62 19.14 -7.14
C ARG A 131 -5.12 20.39 -6.45
N ALA A 132 -3.82 20.52 -6.32
CA ALA A 132 -3.23 21.69 -5.68
C ALA A 132 -3.36 22.94 -6.56
N LEU A 133 -3.63 22.76 -7.83
CA LEU A 133 -3.85 23.86 -8.76
C LEU A 133 -5.30 24.32 -8.72
#